data_f3a64994ceef95eedd601465916c3130
#
_entry.id   f3a64994ceef95eedd601465916c3130
#
_cell.length_a   1.000
_cell.length_b   1.000
_cell.length_c   1.000
_cell.angle_alpha   90.00
_cell.angle_beta   90.00
_cell.angle_gamma   90.00
#
_symmetry.space_group_name_H-M   'P 1'
#
loop_
_entity.id
_entity.type
_entity.pdbx_description
1 polymer ?
#
loop_
_entity_poly.entity_id
_entity_poly.type
_entity_poly.pdbx_seq_one_letter_code
_entity_poly.pdbx_strand_id
1 'polypeptide(L)'
;MKALKRILSTVFLTITIFAAASAQTLLGKKFTATAEAEALLDLTASSPGTSWLTAGAEAATATIFVDGRKHQDVILFSGAKPFTYKLLLGHVAAGEHSLRIDFNREQSAAKATTINIADAKVTLLDRTQPEFQAVAHTPFLFARANTIGKFSDVPLLMYYETVKEGALTTYRYTVIISNEDGGTQTAALMARWGRTTDIEWVVDVQVDAQGKVVNSTYQGVQHETKTFQGKREADHPLFLIKSDNNNFADDGESPMRFTLRPVGVDLSKHSREWVMDQHPWTHTIMAEEMTREGKITAERTLGARIADLRTYLYVDVASNQENGALLSFALKLKNDPKWYTSDLGIGYYKIERSGYFRTTIRLPQGVTPDKIERLSARCDLTGNPRSKEEISKASAARCELNAINSVFLLDERFQPGRTLPIRTGNVTLPFGESVEIRV
;
A
#
# COMPACT_ATOMS: atom_id res chain seq x y z
N MET A 1 3.09 82.02 -21.18
CA MET A 1 2.51 81.57 -19.91
C MET A 1 1.91 80.18 -20.12
N LYS A 2 2.63 79.10 -19.72
CA LYS A 2 2.15 77.71 -19.80
C LYS A 2 1.87 77.24 -18.39
N ALA A 3 0.61 76.92 -18.12
CA ALA A 3 0.16 76.39 -16.82
C ALA A 3 0.47 74.89 -16.72
N LEU A 4 1.24 74.55 -15.68
CA LEU A 4 1.65 73.15 -15.37
C LEU A 4 0.56 72.56 -14.47
N LYS A 5 -0.26 71.60 -14.98
CA LYS A 5 -1.20 70.80 -14.19
C LYS A 5 -0.43 69.71 -13.48
N ARG A 6 -0.35 69.74 -12.14
CA ARG A 6 0.09 68.64 -11.30
C ARG A 6 -1.05 67.64 -11.12
N ILE A 7 -0.84 66.39 -11.59
CA ILE A 7 -1.73 65.28 -11.32
C ILE A 7 -1.20 64.58 -10.04
N LEU A 8 -2.01 64.65 -8.98
CA LEU A 8 -1.76 63.89 -7.73
C LEU A 8 -2.34 62.49 -7.96
N SER A 9 -1.48 61.48 -8.13
CA SER A 9 -1.89 60.06 -8.10
C SER A 9 -1.92 59.59 -6.68
N THR A 10 -3.11 59.34 -6.16
CA THR A 10 -3.33 58.71 -4.86
C THR A 10 -3.23 57.18 -5.07
N VAL A 11 -2.16 56.57 -4.59
CA VAL A 11 -1.99 55.13 -4.56
C VAL A 11 -2.77 54.59 -3.36
N PHE A 12 -3.87 53.90 -3.59
CA PHE A 12 -4.57 53.09 -2.58
C PHE A 12 -3.79 51.80 -2.34
N LEU A 13 -3.10 51.71 -1.21
CA LEU A 13 -2.47 50.47 -0.75
C LEU A 13 -3.57 49.59 -0.10
N THR A 14 -4.11 48.64 -0.83
CA THR A 14 -5.03 47.65 -0.27
C THR A 14 -4.20 46.64 0.55
N ILE A 15 -4.19 46.78 1.86
CA ILE A 15 -3.63 45.76 2.76
C ILE A 15 -4.64 44.63 2.88
N THR A 16 -4.40 43.54 2.15
CA THR A 16 -5.14 42.28 2.32
C THR A 16 -4.62 41.61 3.60
N ILE A 17 -5.38 41.77 4.68
CA ILE A 17 -5.11 41.02 5.92
C ILE A 17 -5.52 39.57 5.64
N PHE A 18 -4.55 38.71 5.37
CA PHE A 18 -4.76 37.27 5.45
C PHE A 18 -4.95 36.92 6.94
N ALA A 19 -6.19 36.71 7.34
CA ALA A 19 -6.47 36.06 8.61
C ALA A 19 -5.88 34.65 8.52
N ALA A 20 -4.77 34.39 9.20
CA ALA A 20 -4.27 33.06 9.41
C ALA A 20 -5.40 32.26 10.09
N ALA A 21 -6.01 31.31 9.41
CA ALA A 21 -6.97 30.41 10.02
C ALA A 21 -6.25 29.70 11.18
N SER A 22 -6.60 30.04 12.42
CA SER A 22 -6.02 29.38 13.59
C SER A 22 -6.36 27.89 13.49
N ALA A 23 -5.35 27.02 13.53
CA ALA A 23 -5.55 25.58 13.55
C ALA A 23 -6.45 25.23 14.74
N GLN A 24 -7.56 24.52 14.49
CA GLN A 24 -8.48 24.11 15.53
C GLN A 24 -7.89 22.91 16.27
N THR A 25 -7.55 23.10 17.56
CA THR A 25 -7.14 22.00 18.42
C THR A 25 -8.34 21.11 18.73
N LEU A 26 -8.22 19.82 18.38
CA LEU A 26 -9.24 18.79 18.59
C LEU A 26 -9.04 18.04 19.91
N LEU A 27 -7.77 17.81 20.31
CA LEU A 27 -7.40 17.08 21.51
C LEU A 27 -6.08 17.63 22.07
N GLY A 28 -6.03 17.80 23.38
CA GLY A 28 -4.80 17.97 24.16
C GLY A 28 -4.74 16.97 25.29
N LYS A 29 -3.67 16.19 25.41
CA LYS A 29 -3.50 15.14 26.43
C LYS A 29 -2.04 15.07 26.87
N LYS A 30 -1.82 14.78 28.16
CA LYS A 30 -0.50 14.45 28.71
C LYS A 30 -0.37 12.94 28.88
N PHE A 31 0.87 12.44 28.79
CA PHE A 31 1.23 11.08 29.16
C PHE A 31 2.62 11.09 29.80
N THR A 32 2.93 10.05 30.56
CA THR A 32 4.21 9.96 31.28
C THR A 32 4.92 8.68 30.92
N ALA A 33 6.18 8.81 30.51
CA ALA A 33 7.08 7.69 30.30
C ALA A 33 7.96 7.51 31.54
N THR A 34 7.97 6.33 32.14
CA THR A 34 8.80 6.02 33.31
C THR A 34 10.25 5.71 32.97
N ALA A 35 10.51 5.38 31.70
CA ALA A 35 11.80 5.12 31.09
C ALA A 35 11.75 5.53 29.61
N GLU A 36 12.90 5.52 28.92
CA GLU A 36 12.93 5.64 27.46
C GLU A 36 12.06 4.57 26.80
N ALA A 37 11.24 4.95 25.82
CA ALA A 37 10.29 4.07 25.17
C ALA A 37 9.95 4.54 23.74
N GLU A 38 9.39 3.64 22.96
CA GLU A 38 8.65 4.00 21.76
C GLU A 38 7.18 4.26 22.13
N ALA A 39 6.69 5.45 21.81
CA ALA A 39 5.30 5.83 22.06
C ALA A 39 4.42 5.48 20.85
N LEU A 40 3.35 4.74 21.11
CA LEU A 40 2.36 4.31 20.10
C LEU A 40 1.04 5.03 20.37
N LEU A 41 0.30 5.36 19.32
CA LEU A 41 -1.01 6.00 19.41
C LEU A 41 -2.07 5.18 18.66
N ASP A 42 -3.09 4.74 19.36
CA ASP A 42 -4.33 4.26 18.77
C ASP A 42 -5.31 5.43 18.73
N LEU A 43 -5.51 6.01 17.54
CA LEU A 43 -6.41 7.14 17.33
C LEU A 43 -7.71 6.66 16.68
N THR A 44 -8.80 6.63 17.43
CA THR A 44 -10.13 6.34 16.88
C THR A 44 -10.82 7.65 16.50
N ALA A 45 -10.95 7.87 15.20
CA ALA A 45 -11.50 9.11 14.66
C ALA A 45 -12.38 8.88 13.42
N SER A 46 -13.20 9.89 13.10
CA SER A 46 -14.00 9.95 11.88
C SER A 46 -14.11 11.40 11.40
N SER A 47 -14.48 11.56 10.13
CA SER A 47 -14.73 12.88 9.54
C SER A 47 -16.12 12.87 8.86
N PRO A 48 -17.19 13.30 9.56
CA PRO A 48 -18.51 13.41 8.96
C PRO A 48 -18.51 14.28 7.70
N GLY A 49 -19.23 13.85 6.68
CA GLY A 49 -19.31 14.55 5.39
C GLY A 49 -18.14 14.25 4.43
N THR A 50 -17.18 13.40 4.82
CA THR A 50 -16.15 12.92 3.92
C THR A 50 -16.38 11.47 3.52
N SER A 51 -15.86 11.09 2.34
CA SER A 51 -15.91 9.74 1.78
C SER A 51 -14.77 9.56 0.78
N TRP A 52 -13.96 8.54 0.98
CA TRP A 52 -12.84 8.20 0.09
C TRP A 52 -13.28 7.99 -1.37
N LEU A 53 -14.54 7.61 -1.54
CA LEU A 53 -15.20 7.42 -2.84
C LEU A 53 -15.50 8.74 -3.59
N THR A 54 -15.48 9.91 -2.93
CA THR A 54 -16.06 11.14 -3.47
C THR A 54 -15.00 12.21 -3.70
N ALA A 55 -14.76 12.58 -4.95
CA ALA A 55 -13.83 13.65 -5.31
C ALA A 55 -14.21 15.00 -4.66
N GLY A 56 -13.22 15.68 -4.08
CA GLY A 56 -13.37 16.92 -3.32
C GLY A 56 -13.95 16.75 -1.90
N ALA A 57 -14.22 15.50 -1.50
CA ALA A 57 -14.68 15.15 -0.15
C ALA A 57 -13.93 13.92 0.41
N GLU A 58 -12.75 13.62 -0.08
CA GLU A 58 -12.01 12.37 0.16
C GLU A 58 -11.78 12.14 1.66
N ALA A 59 -11.12 13.04 2.33
CA ALA A 59 -10.74 12.89 3.73
C ALA A 59 -10.52 14.24 4.42
N ALA A 60 -10.63 14.25 5.75
CA ALA A 60 -9.99 15.24 6.58
C ALA A 60 -8.57 14.79 6.95
N THR A 61 -7.69 15.76 7.18
CA THR A 61 -6.33 15.54 7.68
C THR A 61 -6.21 16.11 9.09
N ALA A 62 -5.69 15.31 10.02
CA ALA A 62 -5.29 15.77 11.34
C ALA A 62 -3.77 15.89 11.41
N THR A 63 -3.24 16.91 12.11
CA THR A 63 -1.82 17.02 12.43
C THR A 63 -1.59 16.71 13.90
N ILE A 64 -0.64 15.83 14.17
CA ILE A 64 -0.25 15.41 15.50
C ILE A 64 1.04 16.13 15.92
N PHE A 65 1.04 16.64 17.14
CA PHE A 65 2.18 17.27 17.78
C PHE A 65 2.55 16.50 19.05
N VAL A 66 3.85 16.28 19.22
CA VAL A 66 4.44 15.74 20.46
C VAL A 66 5.36 16.80 21.03
N ASP A 67 5.17 17.14 22.29
CA ASP A 67 5.93 18.19 22.99
C ASP A 67 6.00 19.53 22.23
N GLY A 68 4.86 19.89 21.63
CA GLY A 68 4.71 21.12 20.86
C GLY A 68 5.33 21.11 19.46
N ARG A 69 6.03 20.04 19.06
CA ARG A 69 6.62 19.89 17.72
C ARG A 69 5.70 19.09 16.81
N LYS A 70 5.55 19.54 15.57
CA LYS A 70 4.84 18.75 14.54
C LYS A 70 5.53 17.40 14.38
N HIS A 71 4.75 16.33 14.54
CA HIS A 71 5.26 14.98 14.45
C HIS A 71 4.81 14.28 13.15
N GLN A 72 3.51 14.22 12.87
CA GLN A 72 2.97 13.60 11.67
C GLN A 72 1.62 14.16 11.26
N ASP A 73 1.17 13.78 10.06
CA ASP A 73 -0.18 14.01 9.58
C ASP A 73 -0.93 12.67 9.45
N VAL A 74 -2.24 12.70 9.65
CA VAL A 74 -3.12 11.53 9.55
C VAL A 74 -4.26 11.86 8.60
N ILE A 75 -4.34 11.15 7.49
CA ILE A 75 -5.44 11.24 6.54
C ILE A 75 -6.55 10.29 6.99
N LEU A 76 -7.74 10.84 7.30
CA LEU A 76 -8.88 10.07 7.80
C LEU A 76 -9.65 9.43 6.65
N PHE A 77 -9.05 8.46 5.99
CA PHE A 77 -9.58 7.80 4.79
C PHE A 77 -10.88 7.00 5.03
N SER A 78 -11.21 6.66 6.27
CA SER A 78 -12.45 5.95 6.60
C SER A 78 -13.69 6.86 6.60
N GLY A 79 -13.53 8.17 6.39
CA GLY A 79 -14.59 9.12 6.26
C GLY A 79 -15.49 9.22 7.51
N ALA A 80 -16.80 9.12 7.32
CA ALA A 80 -17.78 9.25 8.40
C ALA A 80 -17.80 8.09 9.40
N LYS A 81 -17.20 6.93 9.05
CA LYS A 81 -17.16 5.76 9.94
C LYS A 81 -15.98 5.88 10.91
N PRO A 82 -16.19 5.70 12.22
CA PRO A 82 -15.08 5.63 13.16
C PRO A 82 -14.08 4.52 12.76
N PHE A 83 -12.80 4.86 12.75
CA PHE A 83 -11.72 3.93 12.44
C PHE A 83 -10.56 4.17 13.39
N THR A 84 -9.88 3.11 13.82
CA THR A 84 -8.71 3.21 14.69
C THR A 84 -7.42 3.20 13.85
N TYR A 85 -6.84 4.39 13.69
CA TYR A 85 -5.56 4.61 13.03
C TYR A 85 -4.44 4.20 13.97
N LYS A 86 -3.60 3.25 13.55
CA LYS A 86 -2.45 2.74 14.31
C LYS A 86 -1.21 3.55 13.96
N LEU A 87 -0.76 4.38 14.88
CA LEU A 87 0.26 5.38 14.65
C LEU A 87 1.45 5.16 15.58
N LEU A 88 2.61 5.65 15.16
CA LEU A 88 3.84 5.66 15.94
C LEU A 88 4.15 7.13 16.28
N LEU A 89 4.32 7.44 17.56
CA LEU A 89 4.78 8.75 18.03
C LEU A 89 6.30 8.80 18.18
N GLY A 90 6.99 7.69 17.93
CA GLY A 90 8.44 7.56 17.98
C GLY A 90 9.01 7.54 19.39
N HIS A 91 10.31 7.75 19.46
CA HIS A 91 11.08 7.69 20.68
C HIS A 91 10.72 8.84 21.65
N VAL A 92 10.52 8.49 22.95
CA VAL A 92 10.31 9.44 24.04
C VAL A 92 11.25 9.14 25.20
N ALA A 93 11.80 10.18 25.80
CA ALA A 93 12.61 10.04 27.02
C ALA A 93 11.74 9.76 28.25
N ALA A 94 12.34 9.45 29.38
CA ALA A 94 11.62 9.41 30.64
C ALA A 94 11.14 10.82 31.02
N GLY A 95 9.87 10.95 31.44
CA GLY A 95 9.28 12.23 31.80
C GLY A 95 7.84 12.40 31.39
N GLU A 96 7.32 13.61 31.59
CA GLU A 96 5.99 14.03 31.14
C GLU A 96 6.08 14.53 29.68
N HIS A 97 5.17 14.06 28.84
CA HIS A 97 5.03 14.44 27.45
C HIS A 97 3.64 14.98 27.15
N SER A 98 3.53 15.79 26.10
CA SER A 98 2.26 16.34 25.63
C SER A 98 1.93 15.83 24.23
N LEU A 99 0.69 15.37 24.04
CA LEU A 99 0.09 15.06 22.75
C LEU A 99 -0.95 16.12 22.42
N ARG A 100 -0.85 16.73 21.24
CA ARG A 100 -1.89 17.59 20.69
C ARG A 100 -2.25 17.15 19.30
N ILE A 101 -3.54 17.17 18.98
CA ILE A 101 -4.09 16.84 17.67
C ILE A 101 -4.89 18.04 17.17
N ASP A 102 -4.52 18.57 16.02
CA ASP A 102 -5.17 19.71 15.39
C ASP A 102 -5.84 19.31 14.08
N PHE A 103 -6.93 19.97 13.71
CA PHE A 103 -7.51 19.85 12.38
C PHE A 103 -6.66 20.63 11.38
N ASN A 104 -6.09 19.92 10.40
CA ASN A 104 -5.31 20.51 9.32
C ASN A 104 -6.22 20.83 8.13
N ARG A 105 -6.83 22.00 8.16
CA ARG A 105 -7.78 22.43 7.15
C ARG A 105 -7.15 22.57 5.76
N GLU A 106 -5.91 23.03 5.69
CA GLU A 106 -5.20 23.28 4.43
C GLU A 106 -4.90 22.01 3.63
N GLN A 107 -4.63 20.92 4.36
CA GLN A 107 -4.33 19.61 3.77
C GLN A 107 -5.55 18.67 3.76
N SER A 108 -6.72 19.16 4.10
CA SER A 108 -7.99 18.40 4.05
C SER A 108 -8.72 18.63 2.72
N ALA A 109 -9.55 17.67 2.32
CA ALA A 109 -10.45 17.84 1.19
C ALA A 109 -11.36 19.05 1.38
N ALA A 110 -11.76 19.70 0.28
CA ALA A 110 -12.50 20.97 0.33
C ALA A 110 -13.78 20.89 1.16
N LYS A 111 -14.49 19.74 1.14
CA LYS A 111 -15.73 19.49 1.88
C LYS A 111 -15.51 18.95 3.29
N ALA A 112 -14.29 18.63 3.70
CA ALA A 112 -14.01 18.20 5.06
C ALA A 112 -14.08 19.39 6.02
N THR A 113 -15.03 19.38 6.93
CA THR A 113 -15.27 20.51 7.87
C THR A 113 -15.09 20.12 9.33
N THR A 114 -15.05 18.82 9.64
CA THR A 114 -15.09 18.34 11.02
C THR A 114 -14.31 17.03 11.15
N ILE A 115 -13.60 16.89 12.27
CA ILE A 115 -13.03 15.64 12.74
C ILE A 115 -13.61 15.36 14.12
N ASN A 116 -14.13 14.15 14.32
CA ASN A 116 -14.58 13.63 15.61
C ASN A 116 -13.55 12.63 16.11
N ILE A 117 -12.93 12.91 17.27
CA ILE A 117 -12.04 11.97 17.96
C ILE A 117 -12.88 11.24 19.02
N ALA A 118 -13.03 9.93 18.84
CA ALA A 118 -13.75 9.08 19.80
C ALA A 118 -12.81 8.56 20.91
N ASP A 119 -11.56 8.28 20.57
CA ASP A 119 -10.52 7.84 21.52
C ASP A 119 -9.11 8.17 20.99
N ALA A 120 -8.17 8.36 21.92
CA ALA A 120 -6.76 8.54 21.66
C ALA A 120 -5.94 7.88 22.77
N LYS A 121 -5.56 6.63 22.58
CA LYS A 121 -4.83 5.83 23.56
C LYS A 121 -3.35 5.81 23.22
N VAL A 122 -2.52 6.35 24.13
CA VAL A 122 -1.05 6.23 24.08
C VAL A 122 -0.64 4.96 24.83
N THR A 123 0.25 4.18 24.20
CA THR A 123 0.91 3.00 24.79
C THR A 123 2.41 3.16 24.65
N LEU A 124 3.16 2.84 25.67
CA LEU A 124 4.62 2.92 25.69
C LEU A 124 5.19 1.51 25.56
N LEU A 125 6.13 1.37 24.67
CA LEU A 125 6.85 0.13 24.38
C LEU A 125 8.29 0.33 24.81
N ASP A 126 8.70 -0.35 25.88
CA ASP A 126 10.07 -0.28 26.38
C ASP A 126 10.97 -1.40 25.82
N ARG A 127 12.27 -1.30 26.08
CA ARG A 127 13.28 -2.24 25.56
C ARG A 127 13.10 -3.70 25.97
N THR A 128 12.27 -4.00 26.95
CA THR A 128 12.02 -5.37 27.40
C THR A 128 11.01 -6.12 26.56
N GLN A 129 10.24 -5.40 25.73
CA GLN A 129 9.18 -5.96 24.90
C GLN A 129 9.73 -6.50 23.58
N PRO A 130 9.29 -7.68 23.14
CA PRO A 130 9.87 -8.38 21.97
C PRO A 130 9.88 -7.57 20.68
N GLU A 131 8.84 -6.76 20.45
CA GLU A 131 8.68 -5.95 19.26
C GLU A 131 9.42 -4.60 19.32
N PHE A 132 10.04 -4.24 20.46
CA PHE A 132 10.69 -2.94 20.64
C PHE A 132 11.66 -2.61 19.49
N GLN A 133 12.57 -3.51 19.17
CA GLN A 133 13.59 -3.29 18.15
C GLN A 133 12.97 -3.03 16.77
N ALA A 134 11.94 -3.82 16.40
CA ALA A 134 11.25 -3.62 15.13
C ALA A 134 10.48 -2.29 15.10
N VAL A 135 9.93 -1.84 16.22
CA VAL A 135 9.24 -0.55 16.30
C VAL A 135 10.23 0.62 16.27
N ALA A 136 11.34 0.53 17.01
CA ALA A 136 12.35 1.59 17.10
C ALA A 136 13.05 1.89 15.77
N HIS A 137 13.10 0.94 14.85
CA HIS A 137 13.72 1.12 13.52
C HIS A 137 12.71 1.35 12.39
N THR A 138 11.42 1.55 12.72
CA THR A 138 10.38 1.81 11.71
C THR A 138 10.69 3.09 10.91
N PRO A 139 10.66 3.06 9.58
CA PRO A 139 10.89 4.26 8.77
C PRO A 139 9.75 5.28 8.90
N PHE A 140 10.09 6.55 8.88
CA PHE A 140 9.14 7.66 8.74
C PHE A 140 9.12 8.11 7.29
N LEU A 141 7.92 8.35 6.75
CA LEU A 141 7.72 8.62 5.33
C LEU A 141 7.23 10.05 5.13
N PHE A 142 7.94 10.82 4.31
CA PHE A 142 7.45 12.07 3.78
C PHE A 142 6.66 11.80 2.49
N ALA A 143 5.48 12.41 2.38
CA ALA A 143 4.62 12.27 1.22
C ALA A 143 5.23 12.93 -0.01
N ARG A 144 4.97 12.40 -1.18
CA ARG A 144 5.24 13.09 -2.44
C ARG A 144 4.18 14.17 -2.72
N ALA A 145 4.49 15.08 -3.66
CA ALA A 145 3.67 16.25 -3.92
C ALA A 145 2.22 15.95 -4.34
N ASN A 146 1.98 14.86 -5.05
CA ASN A 146 0.61 14.49 -5.49
C ASN A 146 -0.22 13.75 -4.45
N THR A 147 0.35 13.27 -3.36
CA THR A 147 -0.43 12.81 -2.20
C THR A 147 -1.08 13.99 -1.49
N ILE A 148 -0.37 15.13 -1.42
CA ILE A 148 -0.81 16.31 -0.71
C ILE A 148 -1.96 16.98 -1.48
N GLY A 149 -3.16 17.00 -0.89
CA GLY A 149 -4.37 17.63 -1.45
C GLY A 149 -5.06 16.87 -2.58
N LYS A 150 -4.48 15.76 -3.07
CA LYS A 150 -5.12 14.88 -4.07
C LYS A 150 -5.59 13.55 -3.49
N PHE A 151 -5.10 13.17 -2.33
CA PHE A 151 -5.44 11.93 -1.63
C PHE A 151 -5.22 10.68 -2.49
N SER A 152 -4.15 10.66 -3.28
CA SER A 152 -3.68 9.51 -4.03
C SER A 152 -2.34 9.04 -3.49
N ASP A 153 -2.04 7.76 -3.62
CA ASP A 153 -0.82 7.15 -3.10
C ASP A 153 -0.57 7.44 -1.61
N VAL A 154 -1.59 7.25 -0.79
CA VAL A 154 -1.53 7.46 0.66
C VAL A 154 -1.00 6.22 1.35
N PRO A 155 0.06 6.30 2.17
CA PRO A 155 0.50 5.21 3.01
C PRO A 155 -0.60 4.77 3.99
N LEU A 156 -1.05 3.51 3.86
CA LEU A 156 -2.16 2.95 4.63
C LEU A 156 -1.70 2.09 5.81
N LEU A 157 -0.72 1.23 5.56
CA LEU A 157 -0.24 0.22 6.50
C LEU A 157 1.25 0.01 6.32
N MET A 158 2.00 -0.03 7.43
CA MET A 158 3.38 -0.50 7.48
C MET A 158 3.41 -1.89 8.07
N TYR A 159 4.17 -2.81 7.48
CA TYR A 159 4.46 -4.10 8.09
C TYR A 159 5.96 -4.41 8.02
N TYR A 160 6.40 -5.37 8.83
CA TYR A 160 7.77 -5.85 8.79
C TYR A 160 7.86 -7.36 8.87
N GLU A 161 8.88 -7.88 8.20
CA GLU A 161 9.35 -9.26 8.33
C GLU A 161 10.65 -9.30 9.13
N THR A 162 10.88 -10.38 9.85
CA THR A 162 12.11 -10.59 10.62
C THR A 162 12.91 -11.74 10.02
N VAL A 163 14.12 -11.46 9.56
CA VAL A 163 15.07 -12.46 9.06
C VAL A 163 16.25 -12.53 9.99
N LYS A 164 16.57 -13.75 10.48
CA LYS A 164 17.71 -13.99 11.37
C LYS A 164 18.81 -14.73 10.63
N GLU A 165 20.01 -14.18 10.64
CA GLU A 165 21.23 -14.76 10.02
C GLU A 165 22.39 -14.74 11.03
N GLY A 166 22.61 -15.86 11.69
CA GLY A 166 23.60 -15.96 12.78
C GLY A 166 23.24 -15.03 13.94
N ALA A 167 24.14 -14.10 14.26
CA ALA A 167 23.93 -13.11 15.33
C ALA A 167 23.22 -11.83 14.86
N LEU A 168 22.92 -11.72 13.58
CA LEU A 168 22.28 -10.55 12.98
C LEU A 168 20.78 -10.78 12.82
N THR A 169 20.01 -9.71 13.00
CA THR A 169 18.58 -9.67 12.73
C THR A 169 18.31 -8.56 11.73
N THR A 170 17.63 -8.87 10.63
CA THR A 170 17.18 -7.89 9.64
C THR A 170 15.67 -7.68 9.80
N TYR A 171 15.27 -6.44 10.01
CA TYR A 171 13.88 -6.00 9.93
C TYR A 171 13.64 -5.40 8.55
N ARG A 172 12.82 -6.09 7.75
CA ARG A 172 12.43 -5.63 6.41
C ARG A 172 11.09 -4.92 6.50
N TYR A 173 11.08 -3.60 6.30
CA TYR A 173 9.86 -2.80 6.32
C TYR A 173 9.28 -2.65 4.93
N THR A 174 7.97 -2.85 4.83
CA THR A 174 7.20 -2.71 3.60
C THR A 174 5.94 -1.89 3.89
N VAL A 175 5.59 -0.99 2.98
CA VAL A 175 4.39 -0.16 3.09
C VAL A 175 3.35 -0.55 2.05
N ILE A 176 2.08 -0.57 2.45
CA ILE A 176 0.93 -0.65 1.54
C ILE A 176 0.43 0.78 1.33
N ILE A 177 0.42 1.21 0.08
CA ILE A 177 -0.01 2.54 -0.37
C ILE A 177 -1.32 2.38 -1.13
N SER A 178 -2.23 3.34 -1.00
CA SER A 178 -3.62 3.21 -1.46
C SER A 178 -3.78 2.94 -2.96
N ASN A 179 -2.82 3.38 -3.77
CA ASN A 179 -2.82 3.22 -5.23
C ASN A 179 -1.39 3.19 -5.77
N GLU A 180 -1.25 2.86 -7.06
CA GLU A 180 -0.05 3.04 -7.88
C GLU A 180 -0.40 3.93 -9.08
N ASP A 181 0.03 5.20 -9.06
CA ASP A 181 -0.24 6.18 -10.12
C ASP A 181 0.71 6.06 -11.31
N GLY A 182 1.89 5.50 -11.09
CA GLY A 182 2.94 5.33 -12.10
C GLY A 182 3.49 3.91 -12.13
N GLY A 183 4.37 3.64 -13.10
CA GLY A 183 4.99 2.34 -13.26
C GLY A 183 4.10 1.34 -14.00
N THR A 184 3.27 0.57 -13.31
CA THR A 184 2.47 -0.49 -13.92
C THR A 184 1.02 -0.06 -14.18
N GLN A 185 0.50 -0.36 -15.37
CA GLN A 185 -0.89 -0.07 -15.70
C GLN A 185 -1.86 -0.86 -14.80
N THR A 186 -2.97 -0.24 -14.41
CA THR A 186 -3.95 -0.79 -13.46
C THR A 186 -4.46 -2.20 -13.83
N ALA A 187 -4.71 -2.46 -15.13
CA ALA A 187 -5.14 -3.78 -15.57
C ALA A 187 -4.02 -4.85 -15.43
N ALA A 188 -2.76 -4.46 -15.62
CA ALA A 188 -1.62 -5.34 -15.39
C ALA A 188 -1.40 -5.61 -13.89
N LEU A 189 -1.60 -4.60 -13.02
CA LEU A 189 -1.58 -4.79 -11.57
C LEU A 189 -2.58 -5.86 -11.13
N MET A 190 -3.83 -5.77 -11.60
CA MET A 190 -4.85 -6.78 -11.30
C MET A 190 -4.45 -8.17 -11.82
N ALA A 191 -3.96 -8.28 -13.05
CA ALA A 191 -3.57 -9.55 -13.65
C ALA A 191 -2.38 -10.20 -12.97
N ARG A 192 -1.39 -9.41 -12.55
CA ARG A 192 -0.09 -9.92 -12.07
C ARG A 192 0.04 -9.95 -10.56
N TRP A 193 -0.71 -9.11 -9.83
CA TRP A 193 -0.63 -9.01 -8.36
C TRP A 193 -2.00 -9.05 -7.67
N GLY A 194 -3.11 -9.00 -8.44
CA GLY A 194 -4.46 -9.03 -7.85
C GLY A 194 -4.76 -7.83 -6.94
N ARG A 195 -4.17 -6.69 -7.23
CA ARG A 195 -4.34 -5.45 -6.48
C ARG A 195 -4.11 -4.23 -7.36
N THR A 196 -4.58 -3.08 -6.92
CA THR A 196 -4.22 -1.76 -7.47
C THR A 196 -3.51 -0.88 -6.44
N THR A 197 -3.49 -1.30 -5.18
CA THR A 197 -2.59 -0.75 -4.15
C THR A 197 -1.15 -0.97 -4.55
N ASP A 198 -0.27 -0.08 -4.11
CA ASP A 198 1.16 -0.35 -4.18
C ASP A 198 1.65 -1.02 -2.89
N ILE A 199 2.55 -2.00 -3.02
CA ILE A 199 3.19 -2.69 -1.89
C ILE A 199 4.70 -2.63 -2.10
N GLU A 200 5.32 -1.62 -1.46
CA GLU A 200 6.70 -1.28 -1.72
C GLU A 200 7.61 -1.57 -0.52
N TRP A 201 8.70 -2.29 -0.77
CA TRP A 201 9.77 -2.45 0.20
C TRP A 201 10.44 -1.11 0.45
N VAL A 202 10.46 -0.66 1.70
CA VAL A 202 11.04 0.62 2.09
C VAL A 202 12.52 0.45 2.42
N VAL A 203 12.81 -0.34 3.47
CA VAL A 203 14.16 -0.46 4.01
C VAL A 203 14.35 -1.80 4.74
N ASP A 204 15.54 -2.37 4.61
CA ASP A 204 16.07 -3.40 5.48
C ASP A 204 16.98 -2.74 6.51
N VAL A 205 16.68 -2.93 7.78
CA VAL A 205 17.53 -2.50 8.89
C VAL A 205 18.11 -3.72 9.56
N GLN A 206 19.42 -3.91 9.45
CA GLN A 206 20.15 -5.02 10.04
C GLN A 206 20.79 -4.57 11.36
N VAL A 207 20.51 -5.31 12.42
CA VAL A 207 20.99 -5.03 13.78
C VAL A 207 21.79 -6.21 14.32
N ASP A 208 22.75 -5.92 15.21
CA ASP A 208 23.46 -6.91 15.99
C ASP A 208 22.63 -7.42 17.20
N ALA A 209 23.20 -8.32 18.00
CA ALA A 209 22.55 -8.89 19.18
C ALA A 209 22.22 -7.84 20.26
N GLN A 210 22.85 -6.67 20.24
CA GLN A 210 22.60 -5.56 21.15
C GLN A 210 21.55 -4.57 20.58
N GLY A 211 21.04 -4.82 19.35
CA GLY A 211 20.09 -3.96 18.66
C GLY A 211 20.74 -2.75 17.98
N LYS A 212 22.06 -2.70 17.89
CA LYS A 212 22.78 -1.64 17.18
C LYS A 212 22.69 -1.87 15.67
N VAL A 213 22.34 -0.84 14.91
CA VAL A 213 22.31 -0.89 13.45
C VAL A 213 23.71 -1.11 12.90
N VAL A 214 23.90 -2.17 12.13
CA VAL A 214 25.15 -2.50 11.44
C VAL A 214 25.09 -2.22 9.95
N ASN A 215 23.89 -2.28 9.35
CA ASN A 215 23.66 -1.95 7.96
C ASN A 215 22.20 -1.52 7.73
N SER A 216 21.98 -0.71 6.71
CA SER A 216 20.62 -0.42 6.21
C SER A 216 20.67 -0.26 4.70
N THR A 217 19.79 -0.97 4.00
CA THR A 217 19.60 -0.83 2.55
C THR A 217 18.14 -0.55 2.24
N TYR A 218 17.86 0.23 1.19
CA TYR A 218 16.51 0.64 0.85
C TYR A 218 16.25 0.57 -0.66
N GLN A 219 14.96 0.58 -1.03
CA GLN A 219 14.51 0.63 -2.41
C GLN A 219 14.54 2.05 -2.94
N GLY A 220 15.57 2.37 -3.70
CA GLY A 220 15.67 3.62 -4.44
C GLY A 220 14.83 3.65 -5.71
N VAL A 221 14.85 4.80 -6.40
CA VAL A 221 14.16 5.00 -7.69
C VAL A 221 14.57 3.91 -8.69
N GLN A 222 13.60 3.44 -9.50
CA GLN A 222 13.76 2.30 -10.42
C GLN A 222 14.06 0.95 -9.75
N HIS A 223 13.65 0.78 -8.49
CA HIS A 223 13.88 -0.43 -7.67
C HIS A 223 15.35 -0.76 -7.42
N GLU A 224 16.26 0.21 -7.56
CA GLU A 224 17.66 0.00 -7.19
C GLU A 224 17.79 -0.21 -5.69
N THR A 225 18.56 -1.20 -5.27
CA THR A 225 18.95 -1.35 -3.87
C THR A 225 20.09 -0.38 -3.55
N LYS A 226 19.88 0.51 -2.59
CA LYS A 226 20.85 1.53 -2.15
C LYS A 226 21.19 1.37 -0.68
N THR A 227 22.42 1.71 -0.29
CA THR A 227 22.80 1.84 1.11
C THR A 227 22.24 3.14 1.66
N PHE A 228 21.58 3.10 2.82
CA PHE A 228 21.02 4.26 3.49
C PHE A 228 22.13 5.17 4.03
N GLN A 229 22.08 6.46 3.68
CA GLN A 229 22.99 7.52 4.11
C GLN A 229 22.23 8.72 4.69
N GLY A 230 20.90 8.61 4.78
CA GLY A 230 20.00 9.70 5.17
C GLY A 230 19.99 9.99 6.67
N LYS A 231 19.10 10.91 7.03
CA LYS A 231 18.87 11.30 8.43
C LYS A 231 18.03 10.26 9.17
N ARG A 232 18.21 10.22 10.49
CA ARG A 232 17.37 9.49 11.43
C ARG A 232 16.79 10.45 12.47
N GLU A 233 15.59 10.14 12.95
CA GLU A 233 14.99 10.73 14.15
C GLU A 233 15.02 9.63 15.24
N ALA A 234 15.89 9.75 16.24
CA ALA A 234 16.36 8.63 17.05
C ALA A 234 16.88 7.49 16.14
N ASP A 235 16.29 6.28 16.21
CA ASP A 235 16.67 5.17 15.33
C ASP A 235 15.81 5.04 14.06
N HIS A 236 14.79 5.90 13.90
CA HIS A 236 13.87 5.89 12.75
C HIS A 236 14.51 6.52 11.51
N PRO A 237 14.74 5.78 10.41
CA PRO A 237 15.26 6.35 9.18
C PRO A 237 14.15 7.18 8.48
N LEU A 238 14.55 8.31 7.90
CA LEU A 238 13.64 9.22 7.21
C LEU A 238 13.71 8.99 5.70
N PHE A 239 12.56 8.85 5.07
CA PHE A 239 12.45 8.66 3.62
C PHE A 239 11.44 9.61 3.00
N LEU A 240 11.76 10.12 1.81
CA LEU A 240 10.81 10.76 0.92
C LEU A 240 10.28 9.74 -0.09
N ILE A 241 8.96 9.63 -0.26
CA ILE A 241 8.36 8.93 -1.39
C ILE A 241 8.64 9.80 -2.62
N LYS A 242 9.52 9.34 -3.52
CA LYS A 242 10.15 10.19 -4.55
C LYS A 242 9.52 10.07 -5.92
N SER A 243 9.22 8.84 -6.36
CA SER A 243 8.78 8.58 -7.73
C SER A 243 7.28 8.33 -7.82
N ASP A 244 6.73 8.36 -9.04
CA ASP A 244 5.33 8.01 -9.31
C ASP A 244 5.05 6.51 -9.10
N ASN A 245 6.11 5.70 -9.03
CA ASN A 245 6.07 4.28 -8.66
C ASN A 245 6.41 4.09 -7.16
N ASN A 246 6.15 5.09 -6.34
CA ASN A 246 6.30 5.11 -4.87
C ASN A 246 7.66 4.61 -4.33
N ASN A 247 8.73 4.68 -5.13
CA ASN A 247 10.07 4.38 -4.66
C ASN A 247 10.61 5.52 -3.77
N PHE A 248 11.65 5.24 -3.01
CA PHE A 248 12.12 6.11 -1.93
C PHE A 248 13.43 6.82 -2.25
N ALA A 249 13.63 7.94 -1.53
CA ALA A 249 14.92 8.59 -1.40
C ALA A 249 15.20 8.83 0.08
N ASP A 250 16.44 8.68 0.50
CA ASP A 250 16.90 8.92 1.88
C ASP A 250 17.32 10.37 2.12
N ASP A 251 17.03 11.23 1.16
CA ASP A 251 17.16 12.69 1.21
C ASP A 251 15.84 13.38 0.84
N GLY A 252 15.65 14.58 1.37
CA GLY A 252 14.46 15.38 1.12
C GLY A 252 13.38 15.22 2.18
N GLU A 253 12.50 16.20 2.20
CA GLU A 253 11.38 16.35 3.13
C GLU A 253 10.18 16.93 2.38
N SER A 254 8.98 16.76 2.94
CA SER A 254 7.76 17.40 2.46
C SER A 254 6.92 17.90 3.63
N PRO A 255 5.93 18.79 3.39
CA PRO A 255 5.06 19.31 4.45
C PRO A 255 4.19 18.24 5.14
N MET A 256 4.03 17.05 4.54
CA MET A 256 3.21 15.96 5.09
C MET A 256 4.10 14.76 5.41
N ARG A 257 4.00 14.24 6.63
CA ARG A 257 4.77 13.11 7.13
C ARG A 257 3.84 12.05 7.73
N PHE A 258 4.13 10.79 7.46
CA PHE A 258 3.46 9.62 8.01
C PHE A 258 4.41 8.80 8.87
N THR A 259 3.96 8.42 10.05
CA THR A 259 4.67 7.54 10.96
C THR A 259 3.71 6.44 11.41
N LEU A 260 3.63 5.37 10.60
CA LEU A 260 2.71 4.27 10.82
C LEU A 260 3.30 3.28 11.83
N ARG A 261 2.47 2.79 12.76
CA ARG A 261 2.84 1.68 13.64
C ARG A 261 2.99 0.41 12.79
N PRO A 262 4.16 -0.24 12.79
CA PRO A 262 4.36 -1.42 11.95
C PRO A 262 3.69 -2.66 12.54
N VAL A 263 3.32 -3.60 11.68
CA VAL A 263 2.75 -4.91 12.05
C VAL A 263 3.74 -6.00 11.66
N GLY A 264 4.12 -6.87 12.60
CA GLY A 264 4.96 -8.03 12.29
C GLY A 264 4.19 -9.08 11.52
N VAL A 265 4.79 -9.61 10.44
CA VAL A 265 4.19 -10.64 9.59
C VAL A 265 5.19 -11.75 9.27
N ASP A 266 4.68 -12.95 9.02
CA ASP A 266 5.44 -14.06 8.46
C ASP A 266 4.93 -14.35 7.04
N LEU A 267 5.72 -13.99 6.03
CA LEU A 267 5.41 -14.23 4.63
C LEU A 267 6.12 -15.46 4.04
N SER A 268 6.71 -16.32 4.88
CA SER A 268 7.41 -17.52 4.41
C SER A 268 6.55 -18.48 3.57
N LYS A 269 5.21 -18.38 3.70
CA LYS A 269 4.22 -19.19 2.97
C LYS A 269 3.09 -18.37 2.35
N HIS A 270 3.27 -17.06 2.24
CA HIS A 270 2.22 -16.14 1.80
C HIS A 270 2.75 -15.12 0.79
N SER A 271 1.88 -14.64 -0.09
CA SER A 271 2.15 -13.48 -0.92
C SER A 271 2.12 -12.19 -0.07
N ARG A 272 2.71 -11.11 -0.58
CA ARG A 272 2.60 -9.78 0.06
C ARG A 272 1.14 -9.31 0.13
N GLU A 273 0.33 -9.69 -0.84
CA GLU A 273 -1.09 -9.38 -0.92
C GLU A 273 -1.91 -10.04 0.20
N TRP A 274 -1.42 -11.14 0.79
CA TRP A 274 -2.05 -11.76 1.95
C TRP A 274 -2.15 -10.80 3.14
N VAL A 275 -1.23 -9.84 3.28
CA VAL A 275 -1.30 -8.82 4.34
C VAL A 275 -2.56 -7.97 4.19
N MET A 276 -3.00 -7.68 2.96
CA MET A 276 -4.27 -6.98 2.71
C MET A 276 -5.47 -7.80 3.20
N ASP A 277 -5.44 -9.13 3.06
CA ASP A 277 -6.53 -10.00 3.54
C ASP A 277 -6.62 -10.02 5.06
N GLN A 278 -5.48 -9.89 5.76
CA GLN A 278 -5.45 -9.74 7.23
C GLN A 278 -5.94 -8.33 7.67
N HIS A 279 -5.95 -7.38 6.74
CA HIS A 279 -6.42 -6.00 6.91
C HIS A 279 -7.47 -5.65 5.83
N PRO A 280 -8.68 -6.28 5.85
CA PRO A 280 -9.64 -6.25 4.74
C PRO A 280 -10.08 -4.85 4.32
N TRP A 281 -10.01 -3.87 5.22
CA TRP A 281 -10.31 -2.47 4.93
C TRP A 281 -9.41 -1.87 3.83
N THR A 282 -8.21 -2.43 3.60
CA THR A 282 -7.31 -1.99 2.52
C THR A 282 -7.89 -2.26 1.14
N HIS A 283 -8.60 -3.38 0.97
CA HIS A 283 -9.35 -3.67 -0.26
C HIS A 283 -10.50 -2.67 -0.49
N THR A 284 -11.18 -2.25 0.58
CA THR A 284 -12.24 -1.24 0.48
C THR A 284 -11.68 0.10 0.02
N ILE A 285 -10.58 0.57 0.63
CA ILE A 285 -9.91 1.83 0.25
C ILE A 285 -9.42 1.77 -1.20
N MET A 286 -8.79 0.67 -1.62
CA MET A 286 -8.38 0.42 -2.98
C MET A 286 -9.55 0.56 -3.97
N ALA A 287 -10.68 -0.08 -3.69
CA ALA A 287 -11.86 -0.05 -4.56
C ALA A 287 -12.51 1.33 -4.64
N GLU A 288 -12.62 2.02 -3.52
CA GLU A 288 -13.17 3.37 -3.45
C GLU A 288 -12.29 4.37 -4.21
N GLU A 289 -10.96 4.26 -4.11
CA GLU A 289 -10.03 5.11 -4.86
C GLU A 289 -10.14 4.87 -6.36
N MET A 290 -10.15 3.62 -6.82
CA MET A 290 -10.32 3.28 -8.24
C MET A 290 -11.65 3.79 -8.80
N THR A 291 -12.71 3.77 -8.00
CA THR A 291 -14.02 4.31 -8.37
C THR A 291 -13.98 5.84 -8.48
N ARG A 292 -13.41 6.51 -7.49
CA ARG A 292 -13.25 7.98 -7.45
C ARG A 292 -12.44 8.49 -8.63
N GLU A 293 -11.40 7.79 -9.04
CA GLU A 293 -10.54 8.15 -10.17
C GLU A 293 -11.14 7.77 -11.53
N GLY A 294 -12.33 7.18 -11.58
CA GLY A 294 -12.98 6.77 -12.82
C GLY A 294 -12.24 5.65 -13.56
N LYS A 295 -11.43 4.86 -12.85
CA LYS A 295 -10.70 3.73 -13.40
C LYS A 295 -11.55 2.46 -13.52
N ILE A 296 -12.71 2.39 -12.86
CA ILE A 296 -13.65 1.27 -12.95
C ILE A 296 -14.60 1.48 -14.14
N THR A 297 -14.71 0.49 -15.02
CA THR A 297 -15.56 0.50 -16.20
C THR A 297 -16.24 -0.87 -16.42
N ALA A 298 -17.44 -0.87 -17.00
CA ALA A 298 -18.11 -2.10 -17.44
C ALA A 298 -17.56 -2.62 -18.78
N GLU A 299 -16.87 -1.77 -19.55
CA GLU A 299 -16.36 -2.07 -20.88
C GLU A 299 -15.03 -2.85 -20.85
N ARG A 300 -14.34 -2.85 -21.99
CA ARG A 300 -13.04 -3.53 -22.13
C ARG A 300 -12.01 -2.97 -21.14
N THR A 301 -11.52 -3.80 -20.24
CA THR A 301 -10.55 -3.45 -19.19
C THR A 301 -9.13 -3.69 -19.69
N LEU A 302 -8.48 -2.64 -20.14
CA LEU A 302 -7.07 -2.62 -20.55
C LEU A 302 -6.41 -1.32 -20.12
N GLY A 303 -5.11 -1.37 -19.93
CA GLY A 303 -4.34 -0.19 -19.55
C GLY A 303 -4.72 0.32 -18.16
N ALA A 304 -5.13 1.58 -18.08
CA ALA A 304 -5.50 2.23 -16.82
C ALA A 304 -6.90 1.89 -16.29
N ARG A 305 -7.68 1.06 -17.00
CA ARG A 305 -9.08 0.76 -16.64
C ARG A 305 -9.28 -0.70 -16.30
N ILE A 306 -10.07 -0.97 -15.27
CA ILE A 306 -10.42 -2.28 -14.76
C ILE A 306 -11.94 -2.43 -14.61
N ALA A 307 -12.41 -3.66 -14.45
CA ALA A 307 -13.80 -3.93 -14.05
C ALA A 307 -14.00 -3.67 -12.56
N ASP A 308 -15.24 -3.74 -12.11
CA ASP A 308 -15.55 -3.76 -10.68
C ASP A 308 -14.74 -4.88 -9.99
N LEU A 309 -14.05 -4.53 -8.92
CA LEU A 309 -13.14 -5.43 -8.21
C LEU A 309 -13.83 -6.69 -7.65
N ARG A 310 -15.15 -6.63 -7.43
CA ARG A 310 -15.99 -7.77 -7.03
C ARG A 310 -16.21 -8.79 -8.16
N THR A 311 -15.87 -8.43 -9.39
CA THR A 311 -15.99 -9.31 -10.57
C THR A 311 -14.69 -10.03 -10.90
N TYR A 312 -13.71 -10.01 -10.00
CA TYR A 312 -12.47 -10.77 -10.15
C TYR A 312 -12.42 -11.94 -9.19
N LEU A 313 -12.02 -13.10 -9.70
CA LEU A 313 -11.58 -14.21 -8.86
C LEU A 313 -10.12 -13.98 -8.50
N TYR A 314 -9.83 -13.89 -7.23
CA TYR A 314 -8.48 -13.74 -6.66
C TYR A 314 -7.89 -15.12 -6.41
N VAL A 315 -6.67 -15.36 -6.85
CA VAL A 315 -6.00 -16.66 -6.77
C VAL A 315 -4.60 -16.47 -6.21
N ASP A 316 -4.37 -16.92 -4.98
CA ASP A 316 -3.05 -16.97 -4.36
C ASP A 316 -2.39 -18.31 -4.62
N VAL A 317 -1.15 -18.28 -5.08
CA VAL A 317 -0.41 -19.45 -5.48
C VAL A 317 1.02 -19.46 -4.95
N ALA A 318 1.59 -20.67 -4.89
CA ALA A 318 3.02 -20.89 -4.78
C ALA A 318 3.48 -21.63 -6.04
N SER A 319 4.47 -21.09 -6.75
CA SER A 319 4.99 -21.71 -7.95
C SER A 319 6.46 -21.34 -8.22
N ASN A 320 7.10 -22.09 -9.10
CA ASN A 320 8.43 -21.81 -9.60
C ASN A 320 8.41 -21.82 -11.13
N GLN A 321 8.95 -20.78 -11.75
CA GLN A 321 9.08 -20.65 -13.20
C GLN A 321 10.54 -20.70 -13.58
N GLU A 322 10.90 -21.62 -14.46
CA GLU A 322 12.27 -21.83 -14.90
C GLU A 322 12.44 -21.60 -16.40
N ASN A 323 13.63 -21.18 -16.79
CA ASN A 323 14.06 -21.01 -18.18
C ASN A 323 13.14 -20.09 -19.02
N GLY A 324 12.66 -18.99 -18.42
CA GLY A 324 11.79 -18.01 -19.09
C GLY A 324 10.34 -18.48 -19.24
N ALA A 325 9.93 -19.48 -18.48
CA ALA A 325 8.55 -19.90 -18.41
C ALA A 325 7.65 -18.84 -17.77
N LEU A 326 6.42 -18.75 -18.24
CA LEU A 326 5.37 -17.86 -17.77
C LEU A 326 4.16 -18.69 -17.33
N LEU A 327 3.61 -18.37 -16.16
CA LEU A 327 2.41 -19.02 -15.66
C LEU A 327 1.18 -18.11 -15.86
N SER A 328 0.08 -18.72 -16.33
CA SER A 328 -1.23 -18.09 -16.41
C SER A 328 -2.32 -19.02 -15.90
N PHE A 329 -3.47 -18.45 -15.53
CA PHE A 329 -4.62 -19.20 -15.06
C PHE A 329 -5.85 -18.93 -15.93
N ALA A 330 -6.73 -19.92 -16.00
CA ALA A 330 -8.01 -19.79 -16.68
C ALA A 330 -9.11 -20.43 -15.85
N LEU A 331 -10.32 -19.89 -15.93
CA LEU A 331 -11.50 -20.37 -15.22
C LEU A 331 -12.58 -20.77 -16.21
N LYS A 332 -13.25 -21.88 -15.91
CA LYS A 332 -14.47 -22.38 -16.56
C LYS A 332 -15.67 -22.18 -15.65
N LEU A 333 -16.73 -21.61 -16.19
CA LEU A 333 -18.02 -21.54 -15.51
C LEU A 333 -18.94 -22.65 -15.97
N LYS A 334 -19.82 -23.12 -15.09
CA LYS A 334 -20.87 -24.09 -15.40
C LYS A 334 -21.80 -23.55 -16.50
N ASN A 335 -22.05 -24.35 -17.51
CA ASN A 335 -22.94 -24.05 -18.65
C ASN A 335 -22.46 -22.85 -19.51
N ASP A 336 -21.22 -22.44 -19.41
CA ASP A 336 -20.60 -21.42 -20.26
C ASP A 336 -19.48 -22.06 -21.10
N PRO A 337 -19.52 -22.02 -22.45
CA PRO A 337 -18.46 -22.59 -23.30
C PRO A 337 -17.12 -21.86 -23.18
N LYS A 338 -17.09 -20.65 -22.64
CA LYS A 338 -15.94 -19.76 -22.60
C LYS A 338 -15.00 -20.07 -21.44
N TRP A 339 -13.69 -19.91 -21.67
CA TRP A 339 -12.66 -19.81 -20.66
C TRP A 339 -12.32 -18.34 -20.38
N TYR A 340 -12.20 -17.96 -19.11
CA TYR A 340 -11.80 -16.65 -18.64
C TYR A 340 -10.35 -16.73 -18.18
N THR A 341 -9.45 -15.90 -18.72
CA THR A 341 -8.01 -16.02 -18.46
C THR A 341 -7.49 -14.87 -17.61
N SER A 342 -6.50 -15.14 -16.77
CA SER A 342 -5.84 -14.13 -15.93
C SER A 342 -5.04 -13.13 -16.75
N ASP A 343 -4.49 -13.54 -17.88
CA ASP A 343 -3.64 -12.72 -18.74
C ASP A 343 -4.42 -11.90 -19.79
N LEU A 344 -5.74 -12.09 -19.90
CA LEU A 344 -6.59 -11.43 -20.91
C LEU A 344 -6.07 -11.59 -22.35
N GLY A 345 -5.25 -12.62 -22.62
CA GLY A 345 -4.58 -12.86 -23.90
C GLY A 345 -3.34 -11.98 -24.15
N ILE A 346 -2.82 -11.30 -23.12
CA ILE A 346 -1.66 -10.41 -23.19
C ILE A 346 -0.46 -11.07 -22.52
N GLY A 347 0.62 -11.29 -23.27
CA GLY A 347 1.80 -11.99 -22.76
C GLY A 347 2.42 -11.33 -21.52
N TYR A 348 2.47 -10.00 -21.46
CA TYR A 348 2.99 -9.22 -20.33
C TYR A 348 2.17 -9.42 -19.03
N TYR A 349 0.91 -9.85 -19.11
CA TYR A 349 0.07 -10.10 -17.94
C TYR A 349 0.30 -11.48 -17.32
N LYS A 350 1.04 -12.36 -17.98
CA LYS A 350 1.46 -13.65 -17.43
C LYS A 350 2.53 -13.45 -16.35
N ILE A 351 2.66 -14.43 -15.47
CA ILE A 351 3.52 -14.37 -14.30
C ILE A 351 4.86 -15.03 -14.59
N GLU A 352 5.94 -14.26 -14.46
CA GLU A 352 7.32 -14.69 -14.66
C GLU A 352 8.09 -14.98 -13.36
N ARG A 353 7.58 -14.46 -12.22
CA ARG A 353 8.24 -14.57 -10.92
C ARG A 353 7.89 -15.87 -10.20
N SER A 354 8.86 -16.42 -9.49
CA SER A 354 8.68 -17.57 -8.60
C SER A 354 8.36 -17.15 -7.17
N GLY A 355 7.89 -18.09 -6.35
CA GLY A 355 7.51 -17.92 -4.96
C GLY A 355 6.01 -17.82 -4.74
N TYR A 356 5.61 -17.04 -3.75
CA TYR A 356 4.21 -16.80 -3.40
C TYR A 356 3.73 -15.51 -4.06
N PHE A 357 2.60 -15.57 -4.75
CA PHE A 357 2.01 -14.40 -5.40
C PHE A 357 0.51 -14.56 -5.61
N ARG A 358 -0.14 -13.45 -5.93
CA ARG A 358 -1.55 -13.37 -6.31
C ARG A 358 -1.70 -13.03 -7.78
N THR A 359 -2.74 -13.56 -8.41
CA THR A 359 -3.26 -13.17 -9.73
C THR A 359 -4.77 -13.04 -9.66
N THR A 360 -5.39 -12.45 -10.68
CA THR A 360 -6.85 -12.41 -10.77
C THR A 360 -7.35 -12.87 -12.13
N ILE A 361 -8.58 -13.39 -12.14
CA ILE A 361 -9.31 -13.74 -13.37
C ILE A 361 -10.58 -12.90 -13.39
N ARG A 362 -10.73 -12.05 -14.41
CA ARG A 362 -11.95 -11.26 -14.61
C ARG A 362 -13.11 -12.16 -15.03
N LEU A 363 -14.25 -12.02 -14.35
CA LEU A 363 -15.47 -12.77 -14.57
C LEU A 363 -16.61 -11.86 -15.05
N PRO A 364 -17.67 -12.40 -15.65
CA PRO A 364 -18.92 -11.66 -15.87
C PRO A 364 -19.52 -11.15 -14.55
N GLN A 365 -20.28 -10.10 -14.64
CA GLN A 365 -21.01 -9.58 -13.46
C GLN A 365 -22.02 -10.63 -12.95
N GLY A 366 -22.15 -10.72 -11.61
CA GLY A 366 -23.10 -11.62 -10.95
C GLY A 366 -22.67 -13.10 -10.95
N VAL A 367 -21.41 -13.40 -11.21
CA VAL A 367 -20.85 -14.75 -10.98
C VAL A 367 -20.70 -14.96 -9.47
N THR A 368 -21.27 -16.06 -9.01
CA THR A 368 -21.19 -16.55 -7.63
C THR A 368 -20.31 -17.80 -7.54
N PRO A 369 -19.77 -18.16 -6.38
CA PRO A 369 -18.86 -19.31 -6.22
C PRO A 369 -19.42 -20.62 -6.75
N ASP A 370 -20.70 -20.87 -6.62
CA ASP A 370 -21.38 -22.10 -7.08
C ASP A 370 -21.43 -22.27 -8.61
N LYS A 371 -21.20 -21.19 -9.37
CA LYS A 371 -21.10 -21.21 -10.84
C LYS A 371 -19.71 -21.59 -11.34
N ILE A 372 -18.71 -21.62 -10.49
CA ILE A 372 -17.35 -22.01 -10.86
C ILE A 372 -17.30 -23.52 -11.04
N GLU A 373 -16.74 -23.99 -12.16
CA GLU A 373 -16.63 -25.41 -12.48
C GLU A 373 -15.20 -25.90 -12.32
N ARG A 374 -14.23 -25.24 -12.96
CA ARG A 374 -12.84 -25.64 -13.01
C ARG A 374 -11.91 -24.45 -13.08
N LEU A 375 -10.75 -24.56 -12.46
CA LEU A 375 -9.60 -23.71 -12.66
C LEU A 375 -8.57 -24.46 -13.51
N SER A 376 -7.85 -23.79 -14.38
CA SER A 376 -6.72 -24.35 -15.14
C SER A 376 -5.49 -23.48 -14.93
N ALA A 377 -4.32 -24.12 -14.83
CA ALA A 377 -3.02 -23.46 -14.88
C ALA A 377 -2.30 -23.86 -16.16
N ARG A 378 -1.64 -22.91 -16.83
CA ARG A 378 -0.94 -23.12 -18.09
C ARG A 378 0.46 -22.53 -18.03
N CYS A 379 1.45 -23.29 -18.53
CA CYS A 379 2.83 -22.89 -18.69
C CYS A 379 3.09 -22.42 -20.13
N ASP A 380 3.56 -21.19 -20.30
CA ASP A 380 3.84 -20.57 -21.59
C ASP A 380 5.29 -20.02 -21.62
N LEU A 381 5.68 -19.39 -22.72
CA LEU A 381 6.95 -18.69 -22.88
C LEU A 381 6.78 -17.22 -23.21
N THR A 382 7.81 -16.46 -22.94
CA THR A 382 7.95 -15.10 -23.45
C THR A 382 8.26 -15.12 -24.94
N GLY A 383 7.23 -14.90 -25.76
CA GLY A 383 7.35 -14.90 -27.23
C GLY A 383 7.31 -16.30 -27.86
N ASN A 384 7.33 -16.33 -29.19
CA ASN A 384 7.38 -17.59 -29.96
C ASN A 384 8.84 -17.87 -30.33
N PRO A 385 9.41 -19.02 -29.93
CA PRO A 385 10.77 -19.39 -30.29
C PRO A 385 10.90 -19.50 -31.83
N ARG A 386 11.87 -18.81 -32.42
CA ARG A 386 12.08 -18.71 -33.86
C ARG A 386 13.34 -19.40 -34.36
N SER A 387 14.29 -19.65 -33.46
CA SER A 387 15.56 -20.33 -33.80
C SER A 387 15.62 -21.72 -33.16
N LYS A 388 16.51 -22.60 -33.67
CA LYS A 388 16.77 -23.91 -33.06
C LYS A 388 17.24 -23.78 -31.61
N GLU A 389 18.02 -22.75 -31.30
CA GLU A 389 18.50 -22.50 -29.96
C GLU A 389 17.36 -22.03 -29.03
N GLU A 390 16.48 -21.13 -29.49
CA GLU A 390 15.30 -20.73 -28.74
C GLU A 390 14.33 -21.89 -28.51
N ILE A 391 14.13 -22.76 -29.50
CA ILE A 391 13.33 -23.98 -29.37
C ILE A 391 13.95 -24.93 -28.34
N SER A 392 15.29 -25.09 -28.35
CA SER A 392 16.00 -25.90 -27.37
C SER A 392 15.87 -25.35 -25.95
N LYS A 393 16.01 -24.02 -25.77
CA LYS A 393 15.77 -23.34 -24.48
C LYS A 393 14.29 -23.47 -24.06
N ALA A 394 13.38 -23.34 -25.00
CA ALA A 394 11.96 -23.49 -24.78
C ALA A 394 11.58 -24.90 -24.28
N SER A 395 12.26 -25.94 -24.78
CA SER A 395 12.01 -27.31 -24.34
C SER A 395 12.40 -27.58 -22.88
N ALA A 396 13.25 -26.74 -22.30
CA ALA A 396 13.65 -26.78 -20.89
C ALA A 396 12.79 -25.87 -19.98
N ALA A 397 11.90 -25.05 -20.56
CA ALA A 397 11.03 -24.19 -19.80
C ALA A 397 9.92 -25.00 -19.12
N ARG A 398 9.73 -24.72 -17.84
CA ARG A 398 8.70 -25.38 -17.03
C ARG A 398 8.18 -24.47 -15.94
N CYS A 399 6.92 -24.71 -15.56
CA CYS A 399 6.30 -24.13 -14.40
C CYS A 399 5.99 -25.22 -13.37
N GLU A 400 6.43 -25.04 -12.16
CA GLU A 400 6.06 -25.91 -11.04
C GLU A 400 4.99 -25.18 -10.22
N LEU A 401 3.76 -25.67 -10.25
CA LEU A 401 2.67 -25.19 -9.40
C LEU A 401 2.71 -26.00 -8.10
N ASN A 402 3.22 -25.38 -7.03
CA ASN A 402 3.43 -26.06 -5.75
C ASN A 402 2.16 -26.08 -4.91
N ALA A 403 1.37 -24.99 -4.93
CA ALA A 403 0.09 -24.91 -4.23
C ALA A 403 -0.82 -23.83 -4.82
N ILE A 404 -2.12 -24.01 -4.62
CA ILE A 404 -3.12 -22.94 -4.61
C ILE A 404 -3.48 -22.71 -3.14
N ASN A 405 -3.09 -21.56 -2.60
CA ASN A 405 -3.21 -21.26 -1.17
C ASN A 405 -4.59 -20.71 -0.83
N SER A 406 -5.14 -19.87 -1.69
CA SER A 406 -6.42 -19.21 -1.47
C SER A 406 -7.07 -18.84 -2.81
N VAL A 407 -8.40 -19.00 -2.89
CA VAL A 407 -9.21 -18.55 -4.03
C VAL A 407 -10.49 -17.93 -3.49
N PHE A 408 -10.79 -16.69 -3.85
CA PHE A 408 -11.97 -15.98 -3.34
C PHE A 408 -12.47 -14.91 -4.30
N LEU A 409 -13.70 -14.44 -4.05
CA LEU A 409 -14.27 -13.22 -4.61
C LEU A 409 -14.36 -12.18 -3.51
N LEU A 410 -14.34 -10.89 -3.84
CA LEU A 410 -14.67 -9.84 -2.87
C LEU A 410 -16.19 -9.79 -2.68
N ASP A 411 -16.59 -9.51 -1.44
CA ASP A 411 -18.00 -9.30 -1.06
C ASP A 411 -18.50 -7.88 -1.45
N GLU A 412 -19.74 -7.55 -1.09
CA GLU A 412 -20.35 -6.25 -1.35
C GLU A 412 -19.61 -5.07 -0.70
N ARG A 413 -18.79 -5.33 0.32
CA ARG A 413 -17.97 -4.33 1.02
C ARG A 413 -16.55 -4.26 0.49
N PHE A 414 -16.28 -4.95 -0.62
CA PHE A 414 -14.93 -5.14 -1.20
C PHE A 414 -13.96 -5.86 -0.26
N GLN A 415 -14.44 -6.74 0.61
CA GLN A 415 -13.61 -7.53 1.51
C GLN A 415 -13.49 -8.97 1.00
N PRO A 416 -12.38 -9.67 1.28
CA PRO A 416 -12.23 -11.08 0.91
C PRO A 416 -13.40 -11.92 1.42
N GLY A 417 -14.08 -12.58 0.51
CA GLY A 417 -15.15 -13.51 0.82
C GLY A 417 -14.60 -14.86 1.29
N ARG A 418 -15.48 -15.84 1.43
CA ARG A 418 -15.09 -17.22 1.81
C ARG A 418 -14.13 -17.80 0.77
N THR A 419 -13.01 -18.35 1.22
CA THR A 419 -12.09 -19.13 0.40
C THR A 419 -12.78 -20.35 -0.18
N LEU A 420 -12.69 -20.53 -1.52
CA LEU A 420 -13.19 -21.68 -2.22
C LEU A 420 -12.31 -22.91 -1.95
N PRO A 421 -12.87 -24.12 -1.92
CA PRO A 421 -12.13 -25.34 -1.60
C PRO A 421 -11.30 -25.86 -2.79
N ILE A 422 -10.60 -24.96 -3.49
CA ILE A 422 -9.72 -25.29 -4.61
C ILE A 422 -8.33 -25.53 -4.05
N ARG A 423 -7.81 -26.72 -4.27
CA ARG A 423 -6.46 -27.10 -3.86
C ARG A 423 -5.80 -27.92 -4.95
N THR A 424 -4.49 -27.79 -5.10
CA THR A 424 -3.68 -28.66 -5.91
C THR A 424 -2.46 -29.12 -5.11
N GLY A 425 -1.94 -30.29 -5.42
CA GLY A 425 -0.59 -30.69 -5.03
C GLY A 425 0.45 -30.15 -6.01
N ASN A 426 1.71 -30.54 -5.83
CA ASN A 426 2.78 -30.18 -6.74
C ASN A 426 2.50 -30.74 -8.14
N VAL A 427 2.51 -29.85 -9.12
CA VAL A 427 2.32 -30.20 -10.55
C VAL A 427 3.42 -29.53 -11.36
N THR A 428 4.17 -30.31 -12.12
CA THR A 428 5.14 -29.79 -13.10
C THR A 428 4.49 -29.72 -14.47
N LEU A 429 4.49 -28.53 -15.06
CA LEU A 429 3.96 -28.25 -16.38
C LEU A 429 5.10 -27.92 -17.34
N PRO A 430 5.43 -28.76 -18.29
CA PRO A 430 6.26 -28.41 -19.44
C PRO A 430 5.66 -27.25 -20.23
N PHE A 431 6.48 -26.56 -21.00
CA PHE A 431 6.00 -25.52 -21.93
C PHE A 431 4.85 -26.04 -22.82
N GLY A 432 3.80 -25.23 -22.93
CA GLY A 432 2.62 -25.52 -23.72
C GLY A 432 1.55 -26.36 -23.02
N GLU A 433 1.90 -26.99 -21.89
CA GLU A 433 1.00 -27.85 -21.13
C GLU A 433 0.11 -27.06 -20.16
N SER A 434 -1.02 -27.69 -19.83
CA SER A 434 -1.95 -27.15 -18.82
C SER A 434 -2.48 -28.27 -17.94
N VAL A 435 -2.86 -27.93 -16.72
CA VAL A 435 -3.56 -28.80 -15.79
C VAL A 435 -4.92 -28.20 -15.42
N GLU A 436 -5.94 -29.05 -15.39
CA GLU A 436 -7.26 -28.70 -14.88
C GLU A 436 -7.40 -29.11 -13.40
N ILE A 437 -7.92 -28.21 -12.60
CA ILE A 437 -8.11 -28.37 -11.17
C ILE A 437 -9.61 -28.20 -10.90
N ARG A 438 -10.24 -29.24 -10.35
CA ARG A 438 -11.66 -29.20 -10.00
C ARG A 438 -11.90 -28.32 -8.76
N VAL A 439 -13.03 -27.63 -8.77
CA VAL A 439 -13.53 -26.81 -7.67
C VAL A 439 -14.50 -27.60 -6.81
#